data_eeead61f4152ce779c2ad914c6a13ea6
#
_entry.id   eeead61f4152ce779c2ad914c6a13ea6
#
_cell.length_a   1.000
_cell.length_b   1.000
_cell.length_c   1.000
_cell.angle_alpha   90.00
_cell.angle_beta   90.00
_cell.angle_gamma   90.00
#
_symmetry.space_group_name_H-M   'P 1'
#
loop_
_entity.id
_entity.type
_entity.pdbx_description
1 polymer ?
#
loop_
_entity_poly.entity_id
_entity_poly.type
_entity_poly.pdbx_seq_one_letter_code
_entity_poly.pdbx_strand_id
1 'polypeptide(L)'
;LEPSLFTYKRLSSLYKIHRNWHWVGISTLLYFPVVVTIGIYARSLVTKYKAIFHKVGLRNGVGETPKFIKKKKIDSFQTRYIFDANGVGLSEFEVKKERLEAHFRENIESVKYGKNKGRIEVTLNRQDFPEKLTYTELSKKITLPTSSFYIGHSMDGILTQNVSELPHMIIAGTTGSGKSVFFKQALLGLLESTPNIQMYLVDLKGGLEMIDFVKAPNVRVVKTMEEALKVFRQVEREMKARFKYLEKKGKKQIVPEEDR
;
A
#
# COMPACT_ATOMS: atom_id res chain seq x y z
N LEU A 1 -59.57 7.93 60.58
CA LEU A 1 -59.79 7.45 59.23
C LEU A 1 -58.42 7.29 58.60
N GLU A 2 -57.85 6.05 58.65
CA GLU A 2 -56.58 5.72 57.97
C GLU A 2 -56.82 5.68 56.48
N PRO A 3 -55.94 6.28 55.69
CA PRO A 3 -56.05 6.18 54.23
C PRO A 3 -55.69 4.74 53.78
N SER A 4 -56.62 4.09 53.06
CA SER A 4 -56.53 2.70 52.63
C SER A 4 -55.29 2.42 51.87
N LEU A 5 -54.69 1.24 52.06
CA LEU A 5 -53.51 0.73 51.33
C LEU A 5 -53.63 0.86 49.78
N PHE A 6 -54.83 0.99 49.28
CA PHE A 6 -55.18 1.19 47.89
C PHE A 6 -54.76 2.58 47.34
N THR A 7 -54.85 3.62 48.15
CA THR A 7 -54.46 4.99 47.82
C THR A 7 -52.94 5.12 47.77
N TYR A 8 -52.22 4.43 48.63
CA TYR A 8 -50.73 4.46 48.65
C TYR A 8 -50.11 3.76 47.47
N LYS A 9 -50.63 2.61 47.03
CA LYS A 9 -50.18 1.90 45.82
C LYS A 9 -50.43 2.73 44.55
N ARG A 10 -51.57 3.43 44.49
CA ARG A 10 -51.91 4.27 43.32
C ARG A 10 -51.01 5.51 43.21
N LEU A 11 -50.67 6.14 44.31
CA LEU A 11 -49.77 7.26 44.40
C LEU A 11 -48.31 6.84 44.06
N SER A 12 -47.89 5.68 44.56
CA SER A 12 -46.54 5.17 44.24
C SER A 12 -46.37 4.77 42.79
N SER A 13 -47.42 4.27 42.14
CA SER A 13 -47.37 3.96 40.69
C SER A 13 -47.36 5.24 39.83
N LEU A 14 -48.13 6.26 40.22
CA LEU A 14 -48.10 7.56 39.53
C LEU A 14 -46.75 8.27 39.70
N TYR A 15 -46.12 8.17 40.88
CA TYR A 15 -44.79 8.72 41.13
C TYR A 15 -43.70 8.01 40.30
N LYS A 16 -43.80 6.69 40.16
CA LYS A 16 -42.91 5.91 39.27
C LYS A 16 -43.07 6.29 37.80
N ILE A 17 -44.31 6.48 37.34
CA ILE A 17 -44.59 6.91 35.96
C ILE A 17 -44.02 8.31 35.74
N HIS A 18 -44.29 9.26 36.67
CA HIS A 18 -43.80 10.65 36.55
C HIS A 18 -42.25 10.70 36.54
N ARG A 19 -41.57 9.91 37.35
CA ARG A 19 -40.10 9.81 37.40
C ARG A 19 -39.52 9.25 36.12
N ASN A 20 -40.19 8.31 35.48
CA ASN A 20 -39.73 7.77 34.18
C ASN A 20 -39.88 8.79 33.05
N TRP A 21 -40.91 9.64 33.07
CA TRP A 21 -41.09 10.69 32.06
C TRP A 21 -40.01 11.78 32.17
N HIS A 22 -39.50 12.10 33.35
CA HIS A 22 -38.36 13.01 33.49
C HIS A 22 -37.08 12.45 32.81
N TRP A 23 -36.80 11.17 32.98
CA TRP A 23 -35.66 10.54 32.31
C TRP A 23 -35.83 10.46 30.79
N VAL A 24 -37.01 10.22 30.30
CA VAL A 24 -37.34 10.27 28.87
C VAL A 24 -37.15 11.69 28.33
N GLY A 25 -37.64 12.70 29.05
CA GLY A 25 -37.43 14.10 28.65
C GLY A 25 -35.96 14.53 28.64
N ILE A 26 -35.17 14.15 29.65
CA ILE A 26 -33.74 14.44 29.72
C ILE A 26 -32.98 13.70 28.61
N SER A 27 -33.29 12.43 28.36
CA SER A 27 -32.65 11.67 27.30
C SER A 27 -32.95 12.25 25.89
N THR A 28 -34.19 12.64 25.62
CA THR A 28 -34.56 13.29 24.35
C THR A 28 -33.87 14.65 24.19
N LEU A 29 -33.76 15.45 25.23
CA LEU A 29 -33.02 16.72 25.20
C LEU A 29 -31.53 16.54 24.90
N LEU A 30 -30.90 15.47 25.37
CA LEU A 30 -29.49 15.17 25.12
C LEU A 30 -29.25 14.51 23.74
N TYR A 31 -30.14 13.61 23.31
CA TYR A 31 -29.99 12.90 22.04
C TYR A 31 -30.41 13.73 20.82
N PHE A 32 -31.41 14.59 20.96
CA PHE A 32 -31.92 15.38 19.84
C PHE A 32 -30.87 16.28 19.20
N PRO A 33 -30.06 17.09 19.94
CA PRO A 33 -28.99 17.88 19.35
C PRO A 33 -27.94 17.03 18.63
N VAL A 34 -27.60 15.86 19.19
CA VAL A 34 -26.63 14.93 18.61
C VAL A 34 -27.14 14.39 17.26
N VAL A 35 -28.39 13.94 17.20
CA VAL A 35 -28.97 13.43 15.95
C VAL A 35 -29.09 14.53 14.91
N VAL A 36 -29.49 15.75 15.30
CA VAL A 36 -29.58 16.90 14.40
C VAL A 36 -28.19 17.27 13.88
N THR A 37 -27.17 17.30 14.73
CA THR A 37 -25.79 17.61 14.34
C THR A 37 -25.23 16.57 13.35
N ILE A 38 -25.48 15.28 13.62
CA ILE A 38 -25.11 14.19 12.70
C ILE A 38 -25.83 14.35 11.36
N GLY A 39 -27.12 14.69 11.36
CA GLY A 39 -27.92 14.91 10.16
C GLY A 39 -27.40 16.09 9.32
N ILE A 40 -27.08 17.21 9.97
CA ILE A 40 -26.49 18.40 9.30
C ILE A 40 -25.13 18.05 8.71
N TYR A 41 -24.28 17.35 9.46
CA TYR A 41 -22.95 16.92 8.99
C TYR A 41 -23.06 15.98 7.80
N ALA A 42 -23.91 14.98 7.86
CA ALA A 42 -24.14 14.03 6.75
C ALA A 42 -24.65 14.75 5.50
N ARG A 43 -25.60 15.69 5.64
CA ARG A 43 -26.11 16.51 4.54
C ARG A 43 -25.03 17.40 3.94
N SER A 44 -24.18 18.00 4.76
CA SER A 44 -23.03 18.81 4.33
C SER A 44 -22.06 18.00 3.46
N LEU A 45 -21.73 16.78 3.87
CA LEU A 45 -20.84 15.88 3.07
C LEU A 45 -21.47 15.55 1.72
N VAL A 46 -22.73 15.15 1.68
CA VAL A 46 -23.43 14.83 0.43
C VAL A 46 -23.41 16.03 -0.51
N THR A 47 -23.72 17.22 -0.01
CA THR A 47 -23.73 18.47 -0.81
C THR A 47 -22.33 18.83 -1.31
N LYS A 48 -21.31 18.66 -0.48
CA LYS A 48 -19.90 18.92 -0.83
C LYS A 48 -19.46 18.07 -2.03
N TYR A 49 -19.65 16.76 -1.96
CA TYR A 49 -19.19 15.87 -3.05
C TYR A 49 -20.03 16.03 -4.31
N LYS A 50 -21.34 16.27 -4.19
CA LYS A 50 -22.19 16.63 -5.33
C LYS A 50 -21.66 17.86 -6.06
N ALA A 51 -21.27 18.92 -5.33
CA ALA A 51 -20.70 20.14 -5.91
C ALA A 51 -19.35 19.87 -6.60
N ILE A 52 -18.48 19.05 -6.02
CA ILE A 52 -17.19 18.67 -6.62
C ILE A 52 -17.43 17.93 -7.94
N PHE A 53 -18.26 16.89 -7.94
CA PHE A 53 -18.54 16.12 -9.14
C PHE A 53 -19.19 16.97 -10.26
N HIS A 54 -20.05 17.89 -9.88
CA HIS A 54 -20.63 18.83 -10.85
C HIS A 54 -19.57 19.74 -11.48
N LYS A 55 -18.65 20.31 -10.68
CA LYS A 55 -17.55 21.17 -11.15
C LYS A 55 -16.57 20.41 -12.06
N VAL A 56 -16.27 19.17 -11.72
CA VAL A 56 -15.38 18.29 -12.52
C VAL A 56 -16.10 17.79 -13.78
N GLY A 57 -17.43 17.92 -13.84
CA GLY A 57 -18.26 17.43 -14.94
C GLY A 57 -18.42 15.91 -14.90
N LEU A 58 -18.35 15.28 -13.72
CA LEU A 58 -18.57 13.85 -13.52
C LEU A 58 -20.07 13.61 -13.34
N ARG A 59 -20.74 13.26 -14.42
CA ARG A 59 -22.20 13.09 -14.48
C ARG A 59 -22.59 12.08 -15.55
N ASN A 60 -23.70 11.38 -15.33
CA ASN A 60 -24.27 10.46 -16.31
C ASN A 60 -24.97 11.20 -17.47
N GLY A 61 -25.46 10.45 -18.44
CA GLY A 61 -26.17 11.00 -19.63
C GLY A 61 -27.44 11.81 -19.31
N VAL A 62 -27.97 11.70 -18.08
CA VAL A 62 -29.17 12.44 -17.62
C VAL A 62 -28.75 13.66 -16.75
N GLY A 63 -27.46 13.88 -16.56
CA GLY A 63 -26.92 15.02 -15.79
C GLY A 63 -26.79 14.75 -14.28
N GLU A 64 -27.06 13.54 -13.80
CA GLU A 64 -26.91 13.21 -12.39
C GLU A 64 -25.45 12.86 -12.04
N THR A 65 -25.04 13.22 -10.83
CA THR A 65 -23.69 12.97 -10.32
C THR A 65 -23.68 11.76 -9.37
N PRO A 66 -22.50 11.14 -9.16
CA PRO A 66 -22.34 10.12 -8.12
C PRO A 66 -22.77 10.65 -6.75
N LYS A 67 -23.34 9.77 -5.92
CA LYS A 67 -23.85 10.13 -4.58
C LYS A 67 -22.91 9.57 -3.51
N PHE A 68 -22.50 10.41 -2.56
CA PHE A 68 -21.71 9.98 -1.43
C PHE A 68 -22.50 9.01 -0.54
N ILE A 69 -21.91 7.84 -0.25
CA ILE A 69 -22.50 6.84 0.66
C ILE A 69 -21.79 6.90 2.02
N LYS A 70 -20.48 6.67 2.03
CA LYS A 70 -19.70 6.63 3.26
C LYS A 70 -18.21 6.84 3.03
N LYS A 71 -17.53 7.19 4.12
CA LYS A 71 -16.10 7.33 4.25
C LYS A 71 -15.60 6.29 5.24
N LYS A 72 -14.50 5.59 4.89
CA LYS A 72 -13.84 4.63 5.78
C LYS A 72 -12.35 4.97 5.83
N LYS A 73 -11.85 5.24 7.02
CA LYS A 73 -10.41 5.36 7.24
C LYS A 73 -9.80 3.95 7.16
N ILE A 74 -8.77 3.76 6.31
CA ILE A 74 -8.05 2.50 6.16
C ILE A 74 -6.89 2.49 7.15
N ASP A 75 -6.04 3.53 7.09
CA ASP A 75 -4.91 3.74 7.99
C ASP A 75 -4.69 5.24 8.29
N SER A 76 -3.50 5.63 8.72
CA SER A 76 -3.17 7.02 9.06
C SER A 76 -3.18 7.96 7.85
N PHE A 77 -2.89 7.45 6.67
CA PHE A 77 -2.71 8.22 5.44
C PHE A 77 -3.82 7.95 4.42
N GLN A 78 -4.42 6.77 4.43
CA GLN A 78 -5.39 6.34 3.44
C GLN A 78 -6.83 6.46 3.93
N THR A 79 -7.67 7.01 3.05
CA THR A 79 -9.11 7.10 3.29
C THR A 79 -9.87 6.64 2.06
N ARG A 80 -10.77 5.68 2.24
CA ARG A 80 -11.65 5.19 1.18
C ARG A 80 -12.99 5.88 1.24
N TYR A 81 -13.39 6.44 0.12
CA TYR A 81 -14.70 7.02 -0.12
C TYR A 81 -15.51 6.08 -1.00
N ILE A 82 -16.74 5.84 -0.62
CA ILE A 82 -17.66 4.98 -1.34
C ILE A 82 -18.79 5.84 -1.86
N PHE A 83 -19.00 5.78 -3.17
CA PHE A 83 -20.03 6.50 -3.87
C PHE A 83 -20.99 5.51 -4.56
N ASP A 84 -22.28 5.84 -4.60
CA ASP A 84 -23.19 5.26 -5.57
C ASP A 84 -22.83 5.88 -6.92
N ALA A 85 -22.52 5.03 -7.90
CA ALA A 85 -22.06 5.46 -9.21
C ALA A 85 -23.10 6.26 -9.98
N ASN A 86 -24.38 6.00 -9.70
CA ASN A 86 -25.53 6.66 -10.34
C ASN A 86 -25.44 6.67 -11.88
N GLY A 87 -24.97 5.55 -12.47
CA GLY A 87 -24.78 5.40 -13.90
C GLY A 87 -23.50 6.01 -14.50
N VAL A 88 -22.60 6.56 -13.67
CA VAL A 88 -21.28 7.02 -14.11
C VAL A 88 -20.30 5.85 -14.12
N GLY A 89 -19.60 5.64 -15.23
CA GLY A 89 -18.65 4.54 -15.40
C GLY A 89 -17.33 4.76 -14.69
N LEU A 90 -16.60 3.67 -14.40
CA LEU A 90 -15.25 3.72 -13.81
C LEU A 90 -14.27 4.53 -14.68
N SER A 91 -14.33 4.34 -15.99
CA SER A 91 -13.52 5.05 -16.97
C SER A 91 -13.66 6.57 -16.90
N GLU A 92 -14.85 7.08 -16.58
CA GLU A 92 -15.08 8.51 -16.42
C GLU A 92 -14.37 9.07 -15.18
N PHE A 93 -14.27 8.30 -14.11
CA PHE A 93 -13.49 8.65 -12.93
C PHE A 93 -12.00 8.69 -13.24
N GLU A 94 -11.49 7.71 -13.99
CA GLU A 94 -10.07 7.65 -14.40
C GLU A 94 -9.70 8.83 -15.31
N VAL A 95 -10.51 9.13 -16.31
CA VAL A 95 -10.26 10.29 -17.20
C VAL A 95 -10.23 11.61 -16.44
N LYS A 96 -11.02 11.72 -15.37
CA LYS A 96 -11.14 12.97 -14.58
C LYS A 96 -10.35 12.93 -13.27
N LYS A 97 -9.47 11.92 -13.10
CA LYS A 97 -8.69 11.69 -11.88
C LYS A 97 -7.93 12.94 -11.44
N GLU A 98 -7.14 13.54 -12.30
CA GLU A 98 -6.33 14.74 -11.99
C GLU A 98 -7.19 15.91 -11.48
N ARG A 99 -8.35 16.15 -12.09
CA ARG A 99 -9.26 17.21 -11.64
C ARG A 99 -9.90 16.89 -10.29
N LEU A 100 -10.17 15.62 -10.03
CA LEU A 100 -10.69 15.15 -8.74
C LEU A 100 -9.63 15.31 -7.64
N GLU A 101 -8.38 14.97 -7.90
CA GLU A 101 -7.24 15.17 -7.00
C GLU A 101 -7.08 16.65 -6.61
N ALA A 102 -7.15 17.55 -7.59
CA ALA A 102 -7.10 18.98 -7.35
C ALA A 102 -8.23 19.48 -6.42
N HIS A 103 -9.44 18.93 -6.55
CA HIS A 103 -10.57 19.28 -5.70
C HIS A 103 -10.55 18.62 -4.33
N PHE A 104 -10.08 17.38 -4.23
CA PHE A 104 -9.90 16.69 -2.95
C PHE A 104 -8.68 17.21 -2.19
N ARG A 105 -7.69 17.79 -2.90
CA ARG A 105 -6.37 18.16 -2.38
C ARG A 105 -5.63 16.96 -1.78
N GLU A 106 -5.86 15.80 -2.33
CA GLU A 106 -5.29 14.52 -1.92
C GLU A 106 -5.12 13.66 -3.18
N ASN A 107 -4.07 12.85 -3.23
CA ASN A 107 -3.79 11.97 -4.35
C ASN A 107 -4.80 10.81 -4.37
N ILE A 108 -5.33 10.48 -5.54
CA ILE A 108 -6.17 9.29 -5.74
C ILE A 108 -5.26 8.10 -6.02
N GLU A 109 -5.12 7.23 -5.05
CA GLU A 109 -4.34 6.00 -5.18
C GLU A 109 -5.03 4.99 -6.09
N SER A 110 -6.32 4.77 -5.90
CA SER A 110 -7.07 3.84 -6.72
C SER A 110 -8.53 4.22 -6.85
N VAL A 111 -9.10 3.89 -8.02
CA VAL A 111 -10.54 3.92 -8.27
C VAL A 111 -10.96 2.50 -8.67
N LYS A 112 -11.92 1.91 -7.98
CA LYS A 112 -12.35 0.52 -8.21
C LYS A 112 -13.85 0.40 -8.09
N TYR A 113 -14.44 -0.62 -8.73
CA TYR A 113 -15.80 -1.02 -8.39
C TYR A 113 -15.84 -1.58 -6.97
N GLY A 114 -16.88 -1.24 -6.23
CA GLY A 114 -17.14 -1.82 -4.91
C GLY A 114 -17.70 -3.24 -5.02
N LYS A 115 -18.42 -3.69 -3.98
CA LYS A 115 -19.03 -5.04 -3.96
C LYS A 115 -19.95 -5.32 -5.14
N ASN A 116 -20.49 -4.28 -5.77
CA ASN A 116 -21.26 -4.36 -7.01
C ASN A 116 -20.86 -3.20 -7.93
N LYS A 117 -21.16 -3.31 -9.23
CA LYS A 117 -20.83 -2.30 -10.24
C LYS A 117 -21.60 -0.97 -10.08
N GLY A 118 -22.64 -0.92 -9.26
CA GLY A 118 -23.33 0.31 -8.90
C GLY A 118 -22.60 1.16 -7.87
N ARG A 119 -21.49 0.67 -7.30
CA ARG A 119 -20.68 1.40 -6.32
C ARG A 119 -19.26 1.59 -6.81
N ILE A 120 -18.72 2.79 -6.60
CA ILE A 120 -17.34 3.13 -6.89
C ILE A 120 -16.64 3.47 -5.57
N GLU A 121 -15.49 2.86 -5.36
CA GLU A 121 -14.60 3.11 -4.23
C GLU A 121 -13.40 3.92 -4.72
N VAL A 122 -13.22 5.11 -4.15
CA VAL A 122 -12.09 6.00 -4.41
C VAL A 122 -11.22 6.02 -3.16
N THR A 123 -10.00 5.51 -3.26
CA THR A 123 -9.04 5.57 -2.16
C THR A 123 -8.16 6.78 -2.36
N LEU A 124 -8.21 7.71 -1.41
CA LEU A 124 -7.37 8.89 -1.35
C LEU A 124 -6.21 8.62 -0.40
N ASN A 125 -5.05 9.15 -0.75
CA ASN A 125 -3.84 9.07 0.05
C ASN A 125 -3.26 10.47 0.28
N ARG A 126 -2.96 10.79 1.55
CA ARG A 126 -2.38 12.06 1.99
C ARG A 126 -0.86 12.02 2.07
N GLN A 127 -0.27 10.84 1.87
CA GLN A 127 1.17 10.70 1.94
C GLN A 127 1.77 11.15 0.61
N ASP A 128 2.60 12.17 0.66
CA ASP A 128 3.45 12.55 -0.45
C ASP A 128 4.65 11.62 -0.49
N PHE A 129 4.98 11.11 -1.68
CA PHE A 129 6.23 10.38 -1.86
C PHE A 129 7.39 11.34 -1.74
N PRO A 130 8.48 10.95 -1.09
CA PRO A 130 9.69 11.73 -1.12
C PRO A 130 10.17 11.85 -2.58
N GLU A 131 10.47 13.05 -3.02
CA GLU A 131 10.99 13.31 -4.37
C GLU A 131 12.27 12.51 -4.65
N LYS A 132 13.05 12.28 -3.61
CA LYS A 132 14.27 11.48 -3.64
C LYS A 132 14.37 10.65 -2.38
N LEU A 133 14.68 9.37 -2.52
CA LEU A 133 14.94 8.45 -1.44
C LEU A 133 16.34 7.86 -1.62
N THR A 134 17.24 8.15 -0.69
CA THR A 134 18.62 7.65 -0.76
C THR A 134 18.73 6.26 -0.14
N TYR A 135 19.73 5.49 -0.58
CA TYR A 135 20.01 4.17 -0.02
C TYR A 135 20.24 4.22 1.50
N THR A 136 20.97 5.23 1.98
CA THR A 136 21.24 5.44 3.41
C THR A 136 19.96 5.68 4.22
N GLU A 137 18.96 6.34 3.64
CA GLU A 137 17.65 6.53 4.30
C GLU A 137 16.84 5.24 4.33
N LEU A 138 16.93 4.43 3.28
CA LEU A 138 16.29 3.10 3.24
C LEU A 138 16.88 2.17 4.30
N SER A 139 18.21 2.04 4.34
CA SER A 139 18.92 1.14 5.27
C SER A 139 18.73 1.50 6.76
N LYS A 140 18.46 2.78 7.06
CA LYS A 140 18.09 3.20 8.42
C LYS A 140 16.66 2.86 8.81
N LYS A 141 15.74 2.75 7.84
CA LYS A 141 14.31 2.52 8.09
C LYS A 141 13.96 1.05 8.26
N ILE A 142 14.66 0.17 7.57
CA ILE A 142 14.36 -1.26 7.57
C ILE A 142 15.66 -2.06 7.39
N THR A 143 15.80 -3.13 8.17
CA THR A 143 16.85 -4.13 7.95
C THR A 143 16.39 -5.12 6.89
N LEU A 144 17.24 -5.36 5.88
CA LEU A 144 16.96 -6.30 4.82
C LEU A 144 16.94 -7.74 5.34
N PRO A 145 15.94 -8.54 4.98
CA PRO A 145 16.00 -10.00 5.15
C PRO A 145 17.19 -10.59 4.38
N THR A 146 17.68 -11.74 4.79
CA THR A 146 18.76 -12.45 4.07
C THR A 146 18.42 -12.62 2.60
N SER A 147 19.40 -12.44 1.72
CA SER A 147 19.28 -12.55 0.26
C SER A 147 18.24 -11.60 -0.36
N SER A 148 18.09 -10.43 0.22
CA SER A 148 17.11 -9.44 -0.24
C SER A 148 17.76 -8.10 -0.59
N PHE A 149 17.04 -7.33 -1.40
CA PHE A 149 17.41 -5.96 -1.75
C PHE A 149 16.18 -5.05 -1.78
N TYR A 150 16.39 -3.74 -1.72
CA TYR A 150 15.31 -2.76 -1.81
C TYR A 150 14.86 -2.59 -3.26
N ILE A 151 13.54 -2.55 -3.49
CA ILE A 151 12.95 -2.15 -4.76
C ILE A 151 12.64 -0.65 -4.75
N GLY A 152 12.05 -0.16 -3.67
CA GLY A 152 11.65 1.22 -3.54
C GLY A 152 10.67 1.45 -2.41
N HIS A 153 9.93 2.54 -2.50
CA HIS A 153 8.89 2.92 -1.55
C HIS A 153 7.52 2.93 -2.23
N SER A 154 6.58 2.23 -1.63
CA SER A 154 5.17 2.24 -2.03
C SER A 154 4.33 2.95 -0.98
N MET A 155 3.03 3.05 -1.24
CA MET A 155 2.04 3.54 -0.27
C MET A 155 2.00 2.69 1.00
N ASP A 156 2.26 1.38 0.86
CA ASP A 156 2.23 0.42 1.97
C ASP A 156 3.57 0.33 2.72
N GLY A 157 4.58 1.09 2.27
CA GLY A 157 5.90 1.12 2.87
C GLY A 157 7.04 0.78 1.93
N ILE A 158 8.18 0.37 2.48
CA ILE A 158 9.37 0.01 1.72
C ILE A 158 9.19 -1.40 1.15
N LEU A 159 9.39 -1.52 -0.16
CA LEU A 159 9.35 -2.79 -0.88
C LEU A 159 10.74 -3.39 -0.97
N THR A 160 10.84 -4.66 -0.64
CA THR A 160 12.04 -5.48 -0.77
C THR A 160 11.76 -6.71 -1.62
N GLN A 161 12.80 -7.28 -2.24
CA GLN A 161 12.70 -8.52 -3.01
C GLN A 161 13.77 -9.51 -2.56
N ASN A 162 13.37 -10.75 -2.36
CA ASN A 162 14.30 -11.85 -2.09
C ASN A 162 14.70 -12.52 -3.41
N VAL A 163 16.01 -12.71 -3.65
CA VAL A 163 16.51 -13.33 -4.88
C VAL A 163 16.19 -14.83 -4.96
N SER A 164 15.96 -15.49 -3.84
CA SER A 164 15.56 -16.91 -3.85
C SER A 164 14.16 -17.11 -4.44
N GLU A 165 13.30 -16.10 -4.33
CA GLU A 165 11.95 -16.09 -4.90
C GLU A 165 11.94 -15.57 -6.34
N LEU A 166 12.97 -14.80 -6.73
CA LEU A 166 13.12 -14.19 -8.05
C LEU A 166 14.50 -14.51 -8.62
N PRO A 167 14.74 -15.74 -9.11
CA PRO A 167 16.06 -16.18 -9.59
C PRO A 167 16.53 -15.46 -10.86
N HIS A 168 15.62 -14.85 -11.61
CA HIS A 168 15.91 -14.11 -12.83
C HIS A 168 15.18 -12.78 -12.83
N MET A 169 15.89 -11.70 -13.14
CA MET A 169 15.33 -10.35 -13.22
C MET A 169 15.88 -9.61 -14.43
N ILE A 170 15.02 -8.91 -15.13
CA ILE A 170 15.37 -8.00 -16.22
C ILE A 170 15.07 -6.58 -15.78
N ILE A 171 16.06 -5.68 -15.89
CA ILE A 171 15.92 -4.25 -15.64
C ILE A 171 15.96 -3.52 -16.96
N ALA A 172 14.85 -2.96 -17.38
CA ALA A 172 14.72 -2.25 -18.65
C ALA A 172 14.23 -0.81 -18.45
N GLY A 173 14.55 0.06 -19.39
CA GLY A 173 14.15 1.46 -19.40
C GLY A 173 14.98 2.29 -20.37
N THR A 174 14.57 3.53 -20.62
CA THR A 174 15.29 4.48 -21.49
C THR A 174 16.62 4.93 -20.87
N THR A 175 17.50 5.54 -21.65
CA THR A 175 18.73 6.16 -21.12
C THR A 175 18.34 7.26 -20.13
N GLY A 176 19.04 7.32 -18.98
CA GLY A 176 18.76 8.29 -17.92
C GLY A 176 17.60 7.90 -16.99
N SER A 177 16.89 6.80 -17.21
CA SER A 177 15.76 6.35 -16.37
C SER A 177 16.14 5.78 -14.99
N GLY A 178 17.44 5.73 -14.65
CA GLY A 178 17.90 5.22 -13.37
C GLY A 178 18.20 3.72 -13.31
N LYS A 179 18.22 2.97 -14.45
CA LYS A 179 18.53 1.53 -14.50
C LYS A 179 19.80 1.16 -13.72
N SER A 180 20.92 1.83 -14.04
CA SER A 180 22.21 1.55 -13.40
C SER A 180 22.21 1.92 -11.93
N VAL A 181 21.47 2.97 -11.55
CA VAL A 181 21.31 3.37 -10.12
C VAL A 181 20.54 2.29 -9.37
N PHE A 182 19.41 1.83 -9.91
CA PHE A 182 18.62 0.75 -9.30
C PHE A 182 19.42 -0.54 -9.21
N PHE A 183 20.16 -0.90 -10.27
CA PHE A 183 21.00 -2.11 -10.27
C PHE A 183 22.08 -2.04 -9.18
N LYS A 184 22.81 -0.92 -9.09
CA LYS A 184 23.82 -0.71 -8.03
C LYS A 184 23.20 -0.77 -6.63
N GLN A 185 22.02 -0.19 -6.44
CA GLN A 185 21.28 -0.28 -5.18
C GLN A 185 20.93 -1.72 -4.81
N ALA A 186 20.47 -2.52 -5.79
CA ALA A 186 20.15 -3.94 -5.57
C ALA A 186 21.40 -4.74 -5.18
N LEU A 187 22.54 -4.51 -5.86
CA LEU A 187 23.81 -5.13 -5.53
C LEU A 187 24.28 -4.79 -4.11
N LEU A 188 24.20 -3.51 -3.70
CA LEU A 188 24.52 -3.09 -2.33
C LEU A 188 23.63 -3.79 -1.30
N GLY A 189 22.33 -3.85 -1.57
CA GLY A 189 21.39 -4.54 -0.68
C GLY A 189 21.71 -6.03 -0.52
N LEU A 190 22.08 -6.71 -1.60
CA LEU A 190 22.49 -8.11 -1.55
C LEU A 190 23.82 -8.32 -0.80
N LEU A 191 24.79 -7.44 -0.96
CA LEU A 191 26.05 -7.50 -0.22
C LEU A 191 25.84 -7.29 1.29
N GLU A 192 24.95 -6.37 1.67
CA GLU A 192 24.61 -6.13 3.08
C GLU A 192 23.78 -7.26 3.67
N SER A 193 22.80 -7.78 2.94
CA SER A 193 21.88 -8.82 3.44
C SER A 193 22.47 -10.23 3.42
N THR A 194 23.56 -10.44 2.67
CA THR A 194 24.15 -11.77 2.47
C THR A 194 25.67 -11.71 2.53
N PRO A 195 26.28 -11.73 3.72
CA PRO A 195 27.72 -11.49 3.90
C PRO A 195 28.65 -12.44 3.09
N ASN A 196 28.19 -13.65 2.82
CA ASN A 196 28.98 -14.68 2.11
C ASN A 196 28.58 -14.84 0.63
N ILE A 197 27.83 -13.90 0.05
CA ILE A 197 27.42 -13.96 -1.34
C ILE A 197 28.63 -13.86 -2.26
N GLN A 198 28.69 -14.71 -3.30
CA GLN A 198 29.66 -14.61 -4.38
C GLN A 198 28.97 -13.93 -5.59
N MET A 199 29.51 -12.80 -6.03
CA MET A 199 28.96 -12.05 -7.16
C MET A 199 29.92 -11.97 -8.32
N TYR A 200 29.42 -12.25 -9.53
CA TYR A 200 30.13 -12.05 -10.79
C TYR A 200 29.41 -10.99 -11.60
N LEU A 201 30.00 -9.80 -11.69
CA LEU A 201 29.45 -8.66 -12.42
C LEU A 201 30.09 -8.58 -13.79
N VAL A 202 29.36 -8.98 -14.82
CA VAL A 202 29.87 -9.00 -16.22
C VAL A 202 29.48 -7.69 -16.89
N ASP A 203 30.47 -6.81 -17.07
CA ASP A 203 30.33 -5.52 -17.77
C ASP A 203 31.30 -5.44 -18.94
N LEU A 204 30.86 -5.91 -20.10
CA LEU A 204 31.65 -5.99 -21.33
C LEU A 204 31.92 -4.64 -22.02
N LYS A 205 31.46 -3.54 -21.39
CA LYS A 205 31.77 -2.18 -21.82
C LYS A 205 32.99 -1.59 -21.08
N GLY A 206 33.90 -2.44 -20.64
CA GLY A 206 35.12 -2.04 -19.96
C GLY A 206 35.00 -1.94 -18.41
N GLY A 207 33.87 -2.34 -17.84
CA GLY A 207 33.69 -2.41 -16.40
C GLY A 207 33.48 -1.06 -15.71
N LEU A 208 33.22 0.01 -16.47
CA LEU A 208 33.09 1.36 -15.93
C LEU A 208 31.83 1.53 -15.07
N GLU A 209 30.74 0.87 -15.44
CA GLU A 209 29.51 0.95 -14.65
C GLU A 209 29.62 0.26 -13.30
N MET A 210 30.50 -0.76 -13.19
CA MET A 210 30.67 -1.57 -11.98
C MET A 210 31.97 -1.23 -11.22
N ILE A 211 32.61 -0.12 -11.51
CA ILE A 211 33.90 0.29 -10.90
C ILE A 211 33.81 0.41 -9.38
N ASP A 212 32.68 0.82 -8.84
CA ASP A 212 32.44 0.98 -7.41
C ASP A 212 32.53 -0.36 -6.65
N PHE A 213 32.33 -1.48 -7.34
CA PHE A 213 32.30 -2.83 -6.77
C PHE A 213 33.62 -3.59 -6.90
N VAL A 214 34.62 -3.04 -7.60
CA VAL A 214 35.91 -3.73 -7.85
C VAL A 214 36.63 -4.11 -6.55
N LYS A 215 36.46 -3.31 -5.50
CA LYS A 215 37.08 -3.53 -4.19
C LYS A 215 36.14 -4.22 -3.17
N ALA A 216 34.92 -4.52 -3.57
CA ALA A 216 33.96 -5.15 -2.66
C ALA A 216 34.36 -6.62 -2.40
N PRO A 217 34.25 -7.10 -1.14
CA PRO A 217 34.56 -8.50 -0.84
C PRO A 217 33.59 -9.43 -1.59
N ASN A 218 34.10 -10.57 -2.03
CA ASN A 218 33.33 -11.59 -2.75
C ASN A 218 32.69 -11.13 -4.07
N VAL A 219 33.14 -10.01 -4.62
CA VAL A 219 32.68 -9.50 -5.92
C VAL A 219 33.81 -9.57 -6.95
N ARG A 220 33.53 -10.15 -8.10
CA ARG A 220 34.44 -10.17 -9.24
C ARG A 220 33.82 -9.42 -10.42
N VAL A 221 34.41 -8.29 -10.80
CA VAL A 221 34.04 -7.54 -11.99
C VAL A 221 34.77 -8.11 -13.19
N VAL A 222 34.02 -8.53 -14.20
CA VAL A 222 34.49 -9.16 -15.45
C VAL A 222 34.33 -8.17 -16.59
N LYS A 223 35.40 -7.86 -17.29
CA LYS A 223 35.44 -6.76 -18.27
C LYS A 223 35.56 -7.22 -19.70
N THR A 224 35.99 -8.47 -19.92
CA THR A 224 36.23 -9.02 -21.25
C THR A 224 35.46 -10.31 -21.49
N MET A 225 35.21 -10.64 -22.74
CA MET A 225 34.53 -11.87 -23.13
C MET A 225 35.28 -13.13 -22.67
N GLU A 226 36.63 -13.11 -22.75
CA GLU A 226 37.44 -14.23 -22.29
C GLU A 226 37.30 -14.51 -20.79
N GLU A 227 37.32 -13.45 -20.00
CA GLU A 227 37.05 -13.57 -18.56
C GLU A 227 35.63 -14.05 -18.29
N ALA A 228 34.64 -13.56 -19.01
CA ALA A 228 33.24 -13.97 -18.86
C ALA A 228 33.08 -15.48 -19.15
N LEU A 229 33.73 -16.00 -20.21
CA LEU A 229 33.71 -17.45 -20.52
C LEU A 229 34.35 -18.28 -19.40
N LYS A 230 35.44 -17.79 -18.76
CA LYS A 230 36.07 -18.48 -17.63
C LYS A 230 35.12 -18.53 -16.44
N VAL A 231 34.43 -17.41 -16.14
CA VAL A 231 33.45 -17.34 -15.04
C VAL A 231 32.27 -18.24 -15.32
N PHE A 232 31.70 -18.23 -16.51
CA PHE A 232 30.58 -19.10 -16.83
C PHE A 232 30.93 -20.59 -16.72
N ARG A 233 32.13 -21.00 -17.13
CA ARG A 233 32.60 -22.38 -16.89
C ARG A 233 32.79 -22.71 -15.40
N GLN A 234 33.18 -21.74 -14.58
CA GLN A 234 33.25 -21.90 -13.14
C GLN A 234 31.87 -22.07 -12.50
N VAL A 235 30.90 -21.22 -12.87
CA VAL A 235 29.52 -21.29 -12.38
C VAL A 235 28.85 -22.60 -12.83
N GLU A 236 29.11 -23.04 -14.08
CA GLU A 236 28.59 -24.33 -14.56
C GLU A 236 29.12 -25.52 -13.74
N ARG A 237 30.42 -25.52 -13.41
CA ARG A 237 31.01 -26.57 -12.58
C ARG A 237 30.39 -26.59 -11.18
N GLU A 238 30.20 -25.42 -10.57
CA GLU A 238 29.56 -25.30 -9.27
C GLU A 238 28.10 -25.78 -9.33
N MET A 239 27.35 -25.37 -10.32
CA MET A 239 25.99 -25.85 -10.56
C MET A 239 25.90 -27.37 -10.66
N LYS A 240 26.79 -27.99 -11.46
CA LYS A 240 26.86 -29.45 -11.61
C LYS A 240 27.22 -30.15 -10.28
N ALA A 241 28.11 -29.56 -9.48
CA ALA A 241 28.46 -30.09 -8.16
C ALA A 241 27.24 -30.06 -7.20
N ARG A 242 26.49 -28.96 -7.20
CA ARG A 242 25.26 -28.82 -6.40
C ARG A 242 24.18 -29.80 -6.85
N PHE A 243 24.00 -30.04 -8.14
CA PHE A 243 23.06 -31.05 -8.63
C PHE A 243 23.43 -32.47 -8.12
N LYS A 244 24.69 -32.85 -8.23
CA LYS A 244 25.18 -34.13 -7.68
C LYS A 244 24.96 -34.26 -6.18
N TYR A 245 25.17 -33.18 -5.42
CA TYR A 245 24.89 -33.13 -4.00
C TYR A 245 23.42 -33.35 -3.69
N LEU A 246 22.53 -32.63 -4.39
CA LEU A 246 21.07 -32.75 -4.23
C LEU A 246 20.57 -34.16 -4.58
N GLU A 247 21.07 -34.72 -5.71
CA GLU A 247 20.77 -36.06 -6.12
C GLU A 247 21.16 -37.10 -5.07
N LYS A 248 22.40 -37.01 -4.53
CA LYS A 248 22.89 -37.89 -3.45
C LYS A 248 22.07 -37.75 -2.18
N LYS A 249 21.53 -36.58 -1.88
CA LYS A 249 20.71 -36.33 -0.68
C LYS A 249 19.23 -36.58 -0.91
N GLY A 250 18.77 -36.84 -2.12
CA GLY A 250 17.35 -36.98 -2.46
C GLY A 250 16.56 -35.67 -2.27
N LYS A 251 17.24 -34.51 -2.31
CA LYS A 251 16.64 -33.19 -2.13
C LYS A 251 16.40 -32.51 -3.48
N LYS A 252 15.38 -31.65 -3.54
CA LYS A 252 15.08 -30.85 -4.74
C LYS A 252 15.70 -29.45 -4.73
N GLN A 253 16.12 -28.97 -3.54
CA GLN A 253 16.70 -27.66 -3.35
C GLN A 253 17.70 -27.66 -2.19
N ILE A 254 18.64 -26.71 -2.21
CA ILE A 254 19.58 -26.47 -1.11
C ILE A 254 18.84 -25.61 -0.07
N VAL A 255 18.89 -26.04 1.20
CA VAL A 255 18.40 -25.28 2.34
C VAL A 255 19.63 -24.77 3.10
N PRO A 256 19.93 -23.46 3.07
CA PRO A 256 21.19 -22.90 3.61
C PRO A 256 21.46 -23.24 5.08
N GLU A 257 20.44 -23.48 5.86
CA GLU A 257 20.52 -23.79 7.29
C GLU A 257 20.87 -25.26 7.55
N GLU A 258 20.49 -26.16 6.64
CA GLU A 258 20.69 -27.60 6.76
C GLU A 258 21.89 -28.13 5.96
N ASP A 259 22.30 -27.40 4.91
CA ASP A 259 23.26 -27.84 3.91
C ASP A 259 24.58 -27.03 3.98
N ARG A 260 24.92 -26.51 5.17
CA ARG A 260 26.20 -25.85 5.46
C ARG A 260 27.34 -26.83 5.64
#